data_779adea862152dd1da4ec6ede747610f
#
_entry.id   779adea862152dd1da4ec6ede747610f
#
_cell.length_a   1.000
_cell.length_b   1.000
_cell.length_c   1.000
_cell.angle_alpha   90.00
_cell.angle_beta   90.00
_cell.angle_gamma   90.00
#
_symmetry.space_group_name_H-M   'P 1'
#
loop_
_entity.id
_entity.type
_entity.pdbx_description
1 polymer ?
#
loop_
_entity_poly.entity_id
_entity_poly.type
_entity_poly.pdbx_seq_one_letter_code
_entity_poly.pdbx_strand_id
1 'polypeptide(L)'
;DILRSKKWADGMPRIRIATIDLRGACVDVVLVDHDEDAMPYYLVEDYRDGGSTVRAGAIYTRDADSNTPKNGTATPLAAERLWRRHFGLDKTPLERLPQLLKDPSKWKHTLPVLARDEEYCGYCFHHVDFPEFTFVRKPEEDWDAVEYFMLASPFFSHPSWWTCYFYYHQTMIYQMPGAYSDHLWIPAPTIST
;
A
#
# COMPACT_ATOMS: atom_id res chain seq x y z
N ASP A 1 -3.57 30.03 -1.85
CA ASP A 1 -3.44 28.56 -1.98
C ASP A 1 -2.28 28.17 -2.93
N ILE A 2 -1.07 28.59 -2.52
CA ILE A 2 0.15 28.45 -3.34
C ILE A 2 0.45 26.98 -3.67
N LEU A 3 0.24 26.05 -2.74
CA LEU A 3 0.57 24.65 -2.94
C LEU A 3 -0.30 23.98 -4.01
N ARG A 4 -1.59 24.29 -4.04
CA ARG A 4 -2.53 23.72 -5.04
C ARG A 4 -2.23 24.14 -6.47
N SER A 5 -1.56 25.28 -6.64
CA SER A 5 -1.19 25.77 -7.98
C SER A 5 0.06 25.09 -8.54
N LYS A 6 0.73 24.22 -7.77
CA LYS A 6 1.97 23.56 -8.16
C LYS A 6 1.71 22.14 -8.66
N LYS A 7 2.52 21.69 -9.58
CA LYS A 7 2.46 20.34 -10.10
C LYS A 7 3.35 19.42 -9.25
N TRP A 8 2.71 18.59 -8.45
CA TRP A 8 3.34 17.57 -7.62
C TRP A 8 3.43 16.25 -8.38
N ALA A 9 4.41 15.40 -8.04
CA ALA A 9 4.59 14.11 -8.70
C ALA A 9 3.49 13.10 -8.31
N ASP A 10 3.42 12.74 -7.03
CA ASP A 10 2.54 11.68 -6.55
C ASP A 10 1.49 12.15 -5.53
N GLY A 11 1.40 13.44 -5.32
CA GLY A 11 0.44 14.03 -4.41
C GLY A 11 0.97 15.28 -3.74
N MET A 12 0.06 16.09 -3.26
CA MET A 12 0.36 17.34 -2.57
C MET A 12 0.37 17.10 -1.06
N PRO A 13 1.36 17.64 -0.31
CA PRO A 13 1.34 17.55 1.15
C PRO A 13 0.07 18.21 1.72
N ARG A 14 -0.60 17.50 2.61
CA ARG A 14 -1.75 18.04 3.34
C ARG A 14 -1.25 18.88 4.50
N ILE A 15 -1.53 20.17 4.45
CA ILE A 15 -1.08 21.13 5.45
C ILE A 15 -2.30 21.73 6.16
N ARG A 16 -2.23 21.75 7.48
CA ARG A 16 -3.18 22.45 8.36
C ARG A 16 -2.43 23.48 9.20
N ILE A 17 -3.09 24.59 9.47
CA ILE A 17 -2.58 25.62 10.37
C ILE A 17 -3.49 25.65 11.58
N ALA A 18 -2.90 25.60 12.77
CA ALA A 18 -3.60 25.71 14.04
C ALA A 18 -2.90 26.75 14.91
N THR A 19 -3.67 27.62 15.54
CA THR A 19 -3.16 28.54 16.55
C THR A 19 -3.34 27.89 17.93
N ILE A 20 -2.25 27.76 18.68
CA ILE A 20 -2.26 27.23 20.04
C ILE A 20 -1.80 28.28 21.03
N ASP A 21 -2.39 28.29 22.22
CA ASP A 21 -1.88 29.07 23.34
C ASP A 21 -0.79 28.28 24.07
N LEU A 22 0.41 28.85 24.08
CA LEU A 22 1.53 28.29 24.80
C LEU A 22 1.96 29.27 25.91
N ARG A 23 1.49 29.03 27.12
CA ARG A 23 1.82 29.86 28.31
C ARG A 23 1.46 31.35 28.13
N GLY A 24 0.30 31.65 27.54
CA GLY A 24 -0.19 32.99 27.30
C GLY A 24 0.35 33.67 26.02
N ALA A 25 1.12 32.96 25.21
CA ALA A 25 1.53 33.40 23.87
C ALA A 25 0.81 32.58 22.79
N CYS A 26 0.14 33.25 21.85
CA CYS A 26 -0.45 32.61 20.69
C CYS A 26 0.65 32.24 19.69
N VAL A 27 0.72 30.95 19.35
CA VAL A 27 1.70 30.43 18.38
C VAL A 27 0.96 29.72 17.25
N ASP A 28 1.26 30.11 16.00
CA ASP A 28 0.75 29.41 14.83
C ASP A 28 1.63 28.19 14.54
N VAL A 29 0.98 27.03 14.45
CA VAL A 29 1.62 25.74 14.18
C VAL A 29 1.22 25.25 12.82
N VAL A 30 2.19 24.91 11.98
CA VAL A 30 1.98 24.28 10.69
C VAL A 30 2.08 22.77 10.89
N LEU A 31 0.97 22.09 10.67
CA LEU A 31 0.88 20.63 10.72
C LEU A 31 0.93 20.08 9.30
N VAL A 32 1.86 19.20 9.03
CA VAL A 32 1.95 18.45 7.77
C VAL A 32 1.54 17.03 8.05
N ASP A 33 0.47 16.58 7.40
CA ASP A 33 0.01 15.20 7.57
C ASP A 33 1.07 14.24 6.98
N HIS A 34 1.39 13.22 7.76
CA HIS A 34 2.32 12.19 7.33
C HIS A 34 1.58 11.19 6.44
N ASP A 35 1.97 11.13 5.17
CA ASP A 35 1.43 10.19 4.19
C ASP A 35 2.59 9.44 3.55
N GLU A 36 2.84 8.22 4.03
CA GLU A 36 3.98 7.40 3.54
C GLU A 36 3.83 7.05 2.07
N ASP A 37 2.60 6.89 1.58
CA ASP A 37 2.33 6.51 0.19
C ASP A 37 2.61 7.66 -0.79
N ALA A 38 2.52 8.93 -0.33
CA ALA A 38 2.75 10.12 -1.15
C ALA A 38 4.14 10.75 -0.98
N MET A 39 4.91 10.33 0.03
CA MET A 39 6.28 10.84 0.24
C MET A 39 7.29 10.07 -0.61
N PRO A 40 8.41 10.69 -1.04
CA PRO A 40 8.80 12.09 -0.83
C PRO A 40 8.01 13.05 -1.73
N TYR A 41 7.58 14.18 -1.17
CA TYR A 41 6.93 15.23 -1.94
C TYR A 41 7.95 16.00 -2.77
N TYR A 42 7.76 16.09 -4.09
CA TYR A 42 8.58 16.89 -4.98
C TYR A 42 7.77 17.45 -6.14
N LEU A 43 8.26 18.53 -6.72
CA LEU A 43 7.63 19.17 -7.88
C LEU A 43 8.14 18.53 -9.18
N VAL A 44 7.28 18.44 -10.17
CA VAL A 44 7.63 17.98 -11.53
C VAL A 44 8.06 19.14 -12.45
N GLU A 45 7.84 20.39 -12.00
CA GLU A 45 8.28 21.61 -12.69
C GLU A 45 8.96 22.55 -11.70
N ASP A 46 9.94 23.33 -12.19
CA ASP A 46 10.62 24.35 -11.40
C ASP A 46 9.62 25.40 -10.88
N TYR A 47 9.76 25.75 -9.63
CA TYR A 47 9.02 26.87 -9.03
C TYR A 47 9.97 27.99 -8.64
N ARG A 48 9.69 29.20 -9.12
CA ARG A 48 10.47 30.41 -8.82
C ARG A 48 9.66 31.38 -7.97
N ASP A 49 10.28 31.90 -6.93
CA ASP A 49 9.70 32.88 -6.04
C ASP A 49 10.80 33.84 -5.53
N GLY A 50 10.67 35.14 -5.81
CA GLY A 50 11.53 36.16 -5.25
C GLY A 50 13.03 35.93 -5.37
N GLY A 51 13.51 35.37 -6.46
CA GLY A 51 14.95 35.07 -6.67
C GLY A 51 15.40 33.72 -6.13
N SER A 52 14.51 32.93 -5.53
CA SER A 52 14.75 31.55 -5.14
C SER A 52 14.08 30.58 -6.12
N THR A 53 14.70 29.43 -6.37
CA THR A 53 14.14 28.41 -7.24
C THR A 53 14.06 27.09 -6.48
N VAL A 54 12.87 26.49 -6.41
CA VAL A 54 12.68 25.09 -6.05
C VAL A 54 12.71 24.29 -7.33
N ARG A 55 13.70 23.44 -7.50
CA ARG A 55 13.91 22.67 -8.73
C ARG A 55 12.97 21.48 -8.79
N ALA A 56 12.54 21.15 -9.98
CA ALA A 56 11.86 19.90 -10.26
C ALA A 56 12.69 18.69 -9.80
N GLY A 57 12.04 17.71 -9.19
CA GLY A 57 12.69 16.51 -8.67
C GLY A 57 13.52 16.71 -7.39
N ALA A 58 13.68 17.94 -6.89
CA ALA A 58 14.40 18.18 -5.65
C ALA A 58 13.61 17.72 -4.44
N ILE A 59 14.24 16.91 -3.59
CA ILE A 59 13.69 16.43 -2.32
C ILE A 59 14.29 17.26 -1.20
N TYR A 60 13.43 17.79 -0.33
CA TYR A 60 13.84 18.59 0.82
C TYR A 60 13.58 17.81 2.09
N THR A 61 14.61 17.73 2.93
CA THR A 61 14.54 17.04 4.23
C THR A 61 14.99 17.96 5.34
N ARG A 62 14.58 17.64 6.55
CA ARG A 62 15.14 18.23 7.76
C ARG A 62 15.88 17.13 8.51
N ASP A 63 17.14 17.40 8.84
CA ASP A 63 17.96 16.54 9.69
C ASP A 63 18.35 17.32 10.94
N ALA A 64 17.80 16.91 12.07
CA ALA A 64 17.86 17.62 13.34
C ALA A 64 17.46 19.11 13.19
N ASP A 65 18.40 20.03 13.33
CA ASP A 65 18.17 21.48 13.21
C ASP A 65 18.50 22.06 11.82
N SER A 66 18.94 21.22 10.91
CA SER A 66 19.34 21.63 9.56
C SER A 66 18.31 21.28 8.51
N ASN A 67 17.97 22.25 7.66
CA ASN A 67 17.13 22.02 6.48
C ASN A 67 17.99 21.86 5.24
N THR A 68 17.53 21.07 4.28
CA THR A 68 18.11 21.08 2.94
C THR A 68 18.12 22.51 2.39
N PRO A 69 19.26 23.03 1.89
CA PRO A 69 19.35 24.36 1.30
C PRO A 69 18.35 24.55 0.14
N LYS A 70 17.81 25.77 -0.03
CA LYS A 70 16.78 26.05 -1.07
C LYS A 70 17.20 25.68 -2.49
N ASN A 71 18.47 25.76 -2.81
CA ASN A 71 19.04 25.43 -4.13
C ASN A 71 19.74 24.06 -4.14
N GLY A 72 19.56 23.27 -3.10
CA GLY A 72 20.04 21.90 -2.98
C GLY A 72 18.96 20.85 -3.12
N THR A 73 19.32 19.63 -2.80
CA THR A 73 18.41 18.50 -2.61
C THR A 73 18.91 17.66 -1.43
N ALA A 74 18.09 16.79 -0.92
CA ALA A 74 18.45 15.84 0.13
C ALA A 74 19.71 15.05 -0.24
N THR A 75 20.47 14.66 0.76
CA THR A 75 21.61 13.75 0.53
C THR A 75 21.12 12.42 -0.06
N PRO A 76 21.95 11.70 -0.83
CA PRO A 76 21.56 10.39 -1.37
C PRO A 76 21.00 9.43 -0.31
N LEU A 77 21.62 9.40 0.87
CA LEU A 77 21.18 8.55 1.97
C LEU A 77 19.78 8.96 2.51
N ALA A 78 19.52 10.26 2.64
CA ALA A 78 18.23 10.75 3.10
C ALA A 78 17.14 10.47 2.05
N ALA A 79 17.45 10.68 0.78
CA ALA A 79 16.55 10.37 -0.33
C ALA A 79 16.26 8.86 -0.41
N GLU A 80 17.29 8.00 -0.27
CA GLU A 80 17.11 6.55 -0.24
C GLU A 80 16.16 6.12 0.89
N ARG A 81 16.35 6.65 2.10
CA ARG A 81 15.46 6.33 3.24
C ARG A 81 13.99 6.68 2.97
N LEU A 82 13.73 7.81 2.32
CA LEU A 82 12.37 8.21 1.96
C LEU A 82 11.76 7.28 0.91
N TRP A 83 12.54 6.91 -0.12
CA TRP A 83 12.08 5.95 -1.13
C TRP A 83 11.89 4.54 -0.58
N ARG A 84 12.73 4.09 0.34
CA ARG A 84 12.53 2.80 1.01
C ARG A 84 11.21 2.78 1.80
N ARG A 85 10.86 3.87 2.49
CA ARG A 85 9.56 4.01 3.16
C ARG A 85 8.41 4.03 2.17
N HIS A 86 8.52 4.82 1.12
CA HIS A 86 7.51 4.89 0.06
C HIS A 86 7.17 3.52 -0.51
N PHE A 87 8.18 2.74 -0.84
CA PHE A 87 8.01 1.38 -1.35
C PHE A 87 7.80 0.33 -0.24
N GLY A 88 7.75 0.74 1.01
CA GLY A 88 7.61 -0.18 2.15
C GLY A 88 8.78 -1.17 2.29
N LEU A 89 9.97 -0.84 1.78
CA LEU A 89 11.13 -1.74 1.79
C LEU A 89 11.79 -1.88 3.16
N ASP A 90 11.42 -1.05 4.11
CA ASP A 90 11.82 -1.11 5.53
C ASP A 90 10.83 -1.92 6.38
N LYS A 91 9.70 -2.32 5.80
CA LYS A 91 8.66 -3.16 6.41
C LYS A 91 8.93 -4.65 6.15
N THR A 92 8.52 -5.48 7.08
CA THR A 92 8.52 -6.92 6.86
C THR A 92 7.56 -7.31 5.73
N PRO A 93 7.73 -8.45 5.07
CA PRO A 93 6.80 -8.89 4.03
C PRO A 93 5.34 -8.93 4.49
N LEU A 94 5.10 -9.34 5.74
CA LEU A 94 3.76 -9.37 6.31
C LEU A 94 3.17 -7.97 6.46
N GLU A 95 3.95 -6.98 6.88
CA GLU A 95 3.51 -5.59 7.00
C GLU A 95 3.29 -4.90 5.65
N ARG A 96 3.95 -5.37 4.59
CA ARG A 96 3.75 -4.87 3.21
C ARG A 96 2.49 -5.43 2.57
N LEU A 97 2.10 -6.65 2.91
CA LEU A 97 0.99 -7.35 2.27
C LEU A 97 -0.33 -6.56 2.24
N PRO A 98 -0.82 -5.94 3.34
CA PRO A 98 -2.05 -5.15 3.32
C PRO A 98 -2.02 -4.00 2.32
N GLN A 99 -0.85 -3.39 2.12
CA GLN A 99 -0.68 -2.31 1.15
C GLN A 99 -0.78 -2.84 -0.28
N LEU A 100 -0.15 -3.97 -0.56
CA LEU A 100 -0.19 -4.60 -1.89
C LEU A 100 -1.59 -5.10 -2.26
N LEU A 101 -2.40 -5.47 -1.26
CA LEU A 101 -3.78 -5.92 -1.46
C LEU A 101 -4.76 -4.78 -1.75
N LYS A 102 -4.38 -3.52 -1.55
CA LYS A 102 -5.25 -2.36 -1.85
C LYS A 102 -5.53 -2.20 -3.35
N ASP A 103 -4.62 -2.66 -4.20
CA ASP A 103 -4.80 -2.61 -5.65
C ASP A 103 -4.87 -4.02 -6.26
N PRO A 104 -6.09 -4.59 -6.38
CA PRO A 104 -6.29 -5.90 -6.98
C PRO A 104 -5.82 -6.00 -8.45
N SER A 105 -5.75 -4.88 -9.17
CA SER A 105 -5.34 -4.87 -10.58
C SER A 105 -3.86 -5.25 -10.78
N LYS A 106 -3.06 -5.10 -9.73
CA LYS A 106 -1.64 -5.46 -9.70
C LYS A 106 -1.39 -6.96 -9.48
N TRP A 107 -2.42 -7.73 -9.16
CA TRP A 107 -2.31 -9.17 -8.99
C TRP A 107 -2.71 -9.88 -10.29
N LYS A 108 -1.77 -10.62 -10.87
CA LYS A 108 -1.98 -11.33 -12.14
C LYS A 108 -1.96 -12.82 -11.90
N HIS A 109 -2.89 -13.50 -12.56
CA HIS A 109 -2.92 -14.94 -12.58
C HIS A 109 -1.64 -15.48 -13.25
N THR A 110 -1.04 -16.48 -12.63
CA THR A 110 0.09 -17.20 -13.19
C THR A 110 -0.21 -18.69 -13.18
N LEU A 111 0.26 -19.39 -14.19
CA LEU A 111 0.21 -20.83 -14.18
C LEU A 111 1.15 -21.32 -13.08
N PRO A 112 0.76 -22.33 -12.28
CA PRO A 112 1.60 -22.85 -11.23
C PRO A 112 2.88 -23.46 -11.83
N VAL A 113 3.99 -22.71 -11.77
CA VAL A 113 5.30 -23.21 -12.18
C VAL A 113 5.83 -24.25 -11.18
N LEU A 114 5.19 -24.37 -10.02
CA LEU A 114 5.60 -25.21 -8.91
C LEU A 114 4.69 -26.43 -8.68
N ALA A 115 3.85 -26.78 -9.64
CA ALA A 115 3.10 -28.04 -9.56
C ALA A 115 4.05 -29.26 -9.75
N ARG A 116 4.97 -29.44 -8.82
CA ARG A 116 5.67 -30.71 -8.66
C ARG A 116 4.84 -31.76 -7.92
N ASP A 117 3.79 -31.31 -7.23
CA ASP A 117 2.85 -32.16 -6.54
C ASP A 117 1.50 -32.02 -7.22
N GLU A 118 0.96 -33.11 -7.74
CA GLU A 118 -0.31 -33.19 -8.50
C GLU A 118 -1.55 -32.73 -7.68
N GLU A 119 -1.37 -32.34 -6.44
CA GLU A 119 -2.39 -31.87 -5.49
C GLU A 119 -2.70 -30.38 -5.56
N TYR A 120 -1.99 -29.60 -6.38
CA TYR A 120 -2.15 -28.15 -6.45
C TYR A 120 -3.05 -27.70 -7.58
N CYS A 121 -4.36 -27.94 -7.47
CA CYS A 121 -5.38 -27.35 -8.34
C CYS A 121 -5.77 -25.92 -7.94
N GLY A 122 -4.88 -25.16 -7.29
CA GLY A 122 -5.15 -23.80 -6.84
C GLY A 122 -4.84 -22.75 -7.91
N TYR A 123 -5.62 -21.67 -7.90
CA TYR A 123 -5.27 -20.49 -8.68
C TYR A 123 -4.11 -19.76 -8.02
N CYS A 124 -3.03 -19.58 -8.78
CA CYS A 124 -1.84 -18.86 -8.34
C CYS A 124 -1.82 -17.44 -8.90
N PHE A 125 -1.41 -16.49 -8.10
CA PHE A 125 -1.30 -15.08 -8.46
C PHE A 125 0.05 -14.53 -7.99
N HIS A 126 0.59 -13.57 -8.73
CA HIS A 126 1.77 -12.80 -8.35
C HIS A 126 1.50 -11.31 -8.46
N HIS A 127 2.18 -10.51 -7.65
CA HIS A 127 2.12 -9.07 -7.76
C HIS A 127 3.05 -8.57 -8.88
N VAL A 128 2.55 -7.71 -9.77
CA VAL A 128 3.27 -7.28 -10.99
C VAL A 128 4.55 -6.52 -10.64
N ASP A 129 4.49 -5.61 -9.68
CA ASP A 129 5.65 -4.77 -9.30
C ASP A 129 6.57 -5.46 -8.28
N PHE A 130 6.07 -6.48 -7.57
CA PHE A 130 6.78 -7.23 -6.53
C PHE A 130 6.52 -8.74 -6.69
N PRO A 131 7.10 -9.37 -7.73
CA PRO A 131 6.78 -10.76 -8.10
C PRO A 131 7.19 -11.79 -7.03
N GLU A 132 7.98 -11.39 -6.04
CA GLU A 132 8.26 -12.19 -4.85
C GLU A 132 7.05 -12.41 -3.94
N PHE A 133 6.00 -11.56 -4.08
CA PHE A 133 4.73 -11.78 -3.42
C PHE A 133 3.81 -12.57 -4.33
N THR A 134 3.41 -13.73 -3.83
CA THR A 134 2.47 -14.60 -4.52
C THR A 134 1.36 -15.01 -3.56
N PHE A 135 0.21 -15.39 -4.09
CA PHE A 135 -0.77 -16.11 -3.31
C PHE A 135 -1.37 -17.27 -4.08
N VAL A 136 -1.75 -18.29 -3.34
CA VAL A 136 -2.44 -19.46 -3.84
C VAL A 136 -3.81 -19.54 -3.18
N ARG A 137 -4.82 -19.75 -3.97
CA ARG A 137 -6.18 -19.97 -3.51
C ARG A 137 -6.49 -21.45 -3.64
N LYS A 138 -6.80 -22.11 -2.51
CA LYS A 138 -7.21 -23.50 -2.47
C LYS A 138 -8.67 -23.60 -2.06
N PRO A 139 -9.48 -24.44 -2.74
CA PRO A 139 -10.82 -24.76 -2.26
C PRO A 139 -10.72 -25.50 -0.94
N GLU A 140 -11.64 -25.26 -0.04
CA GLU A 140 -11.80 -26.11 1.15
C GLU A 140 -12.68 -27.31 0.79
N GLU A 141 -12.17 -28.51 1.07
CA GLU A 141 -12.86 -29.77 0.77
C GLU A 141 -13.86 -30.16 1.86
N ASP A 142 -13.60 -29.73 3.10
CA ASP A 142 -14.42 -30.06 4.29
C ASP A 142 -15.23 -28.88 4.76
N TRP A 143 -16.35 -28.61 4.09
CA TRP A 143 -17.28 -27.63 4.60
C TRP A 143 -18.62 -28.28 4.94
N ASP A 144 -19.18 -27.85 6.08
CA ASP A 144 -20.46 -28.35 6.57
C ASP A 144 -21.60 -27.91 5.64
N ALA A 145 -22.37 -28.87 5.17
CA ALA A 145 -23.55 -28.62 4.35
C ALA A 145 -24.55 -27.64 5.02
N VAL A 146 -24.52 -27.51 6.33
CA VAL A 146 -25.38 -26.57 7.08
C VAL A 146 -24.91 -25.14 6.88
N GLU A 147 -23.62 -24.87 6.88
CA GLU A 147 -23.06 -23.53 6.56
C GLU A 147 -23.40 -23.13 5.13
N TYR A 148 -23.40 -24.06 4.20
CA TYR A 148 -23.82 -23.81 2.82
C TYR A 148 -25.25 -23.30 2.73
N PHE A 149 -26.21 -23.96 3.42
CA PHE A 149 -27.59 -23.55 3.41
C PHE A 149 -27.83 -22.19 4.09
N MET A 150 -27.05 -21.87 5.11
CA MET A 150 -27.15 -20.56 5.80
C MET A 150 -26.62 -19.40 4.97
N LEU A 151 -25.67 -19.67 4.07
CA LEU A 151 -25.04 -18.67 3.21
C LEU A 151 -25.54 -18.68 1.77
N ALA A 152 -26.31 -19.68 1.37
CA ALA A 152 -27.04 -19.72 0.10
C ALA A 152 -28.15 -18.67 0.10
N SER A 153 -27.74 -17.42 0.14
CA SER A 153 -28.61 -16.28 -0.16
C SER A 153 -29.01 -16.34 -1.62
N PRO A 154 -30.25 -15.95 -1.98
CA PRO A 154 -30.67 -15.82 -3.38
C PRO A 154 -29.80 -14.86 -4.20
N PHE A 155 -28.90 -14.12 -3.56
CA PHE A 155 -27.91 -13.24 -4.20
C PHE A 155 -26.59 -13.94 -4.55
N PHE A 156 -26.35 -15.16 -4.03
CA PHE A 156 -25.12 -15.92 -4.28
C PHE A 156 -25.49 -17.29 -4.82
N SER A 157 -25.38 -17.47 -6.12
CA SER A 157 -25.82 -18.72 -6.76
C SER A 157 -24.97 -19.94 -6.37
N HIS A 158 -23.67 -19.73 -6.09
CA HIS A 158 -22.72 -20.80 -5.71
C HIS A 158 -21.59 -20.26 -4.83
N PRO A 159 -21.82 -20.05 -3.52
CA PRO A 159 -20.72 -19.70 -2.63
C PRO A 159 -19.75 -20.90 -2.53
N SER A 160 -18.48 -20.65 -2.71
CA SER A 160 -17.43 -21.61 -2.45
C SER A 160 -16.46 -21.07 -1.41
N TRP A 161 -16.04 -21.96 -0.52
CA TRP A 161 -15.07 -21.62 0.51
C TRP A 161 -13.66 -21.87 0.00
N TRP A 162 -12.79 -20.94 0.30
CA TRP A 162 -11.41 -20.98 -0.12
C TRP A 162 -10.52 -20.52 1.00
N THR A 163 -9.34 -21.07 1.07
CA THR A 163 -8.26 -20.52 1.88
C THR A 163 -7.21 -19.91 0.96
N CYS A 164 -6.89 -18.64 1.20
CA CYS A 164 -5.82 -17.92 0.51
C CYS A 164 -4.55 -18.01 1.34
N TYR A 165 -3.49 -18.53 0.73
CA TYR A 165 -2.17 -18.63 1.31
C TYR A 165 -1.26 -17.62 0.63
N PHE A 166 -0.73 -16.67 1.38
CA PHE A 166 0.17 -15.65 0.88
C PHE A 166 1.62 -16.01 1.16
N TYR A 167 2.45 -15.85 0.16
CA TYR A 167 3.87 -16.19 0.21
C TYR A 167 4.72 -14.97 -0.11
N TYR A 168 5.88 -14.90 0.53
CA TYR A 168 6.99 -14.08 0.12
C TYR A 168 8.12 -15.02 -0.28
N HIS A 169 8.51 -15.00 -1.57
CA HIS A 169 9.27 -16.08 -2.20
C HIS A 169 8.59 -17.45 -1.97
N GLN A 170 9.21 -18.33 -1.23
CA GLN A 170 8.70 -19.67 -0.92
C GLN A 170 8.17 -19.81 0.52
N THR A 171 8.23 -18.74 1.30
CA THR A 171 7.82 -18.74 2.71
C THR A 171 6.37 -18.26 2.82
N MET A 172 5.50 -19.07 3.40
CA MET A 172 4.15 -18.65 3.73
C MET A 172 4.21 -17.59 4.85
N ILE A 173 3.67 -16.41 4.58
CA ILE A 173 3.66 -15.28 5.52
C ILE A 173 2.31 -15.03 6.15
N TYR A 174 1.23 -15.47 5.47
CA TYR A 174 -0.13 -15.26 5.96
C TYR A 174 -1.09 -16.23 5.29
N GLN A 175 -2.15 -16.60 6.01
CA GLN A 175 -3.29 -17.33 5.44
C GLN A 175 -4.59 -16.70 5.92
N MET A 176 -5.59 -16.71 5.08
CA MET A 176 -6.93 -16.25 5.43
C MET A 176 -7.99 -17.11 4.75
N PRO A 177 -9.02 -17.56 5.49
CA PRO A 177 -10.20 -18.14 4.89
C PRO A 177 -11.00 -17.05 4.16
N GLY A 178 -11.72 -17.42 3.13
CA GLY A 178 -12.60 -16.52 2.41
C GLY A 178 -13.73 -17.26 1.72
N ALA A 179 -14.84 -16.55 1.50
CA ALA A 179 -15.91 -17.01 0.64
C ALA A 179 -15.74 -16.40 -0.75
N TYR A 180 -16.03 -17.17 -1.76
CA TYR A 180 -16.00 -16.74 -3.15
C TYR A 180 -17.41 -16.75 -3.74
N SER A 181 -17.78 -15.66 -4.38
CA SER A 181 -19.02 -15.55 -5.15
C SER A 181 -18.68 -15.48 -6.64
N ASP A 182 -19.48 -16.12 -7.50
CA ASP A 182 -19.27 -16.27 -8.95
C ASP A 182 -18.92 -14.99 -9.73
N HIS A 183 -19.22 -13.83 -9.16
CA HIS A 183 -18.99 -12.54 -9.82
C HIS A 183 -17.98 -11.63 -9.12
N LEU A 184 -17.51 -12.03 -7.94
CA LEU A 184 -16.52 -11.27 -7.18
C LEU A 184 -15.25 -12.10 -7.02
N TRP A 185 -14.25 -11.79 -7.82
CA TRP A 185 -12.94 -12.43 -7.82
C TRP A 185 -12.07 -12.07 -6.59
N ILE A 186 -12.67 -11.51 -5.58
CA ILE A 186 -12.01 -11.08 -4.35
C ILE A 186 -12.48 -12.00 -3.22
N PRO A 187 -11.57 -12.64 -2.48
CA PRO A 187 -11.95 -13.37 -1.28
C PRO A 187 -12.58 -12.39 -0.28
N ALA A 188 -13.85 -12.57 0.00
CA ALA A 188 -14.49 -11.84 1.10
C ALA A 188 -14.01 -12.45 2.42
N PRO A 189 -13.56 -11.65 3.41
CA PRO A 189 -13.22 -12.18 4.71
C PRO A 189 -14.44 -12.83 5.35
N THR A 190 -14.27 -14.04 5.86
CA THR A 190 -15.29 -14.68 6.70
C THR A 190 -15.41 -13.89 7.99
N ILE A 191 -16.58 -13.38 8.27
CA ILE A 191 -16.88 -12.79 9.57
C ILE A 191 -17.08 -13.97 10.52
N SER A 192 -16.09 -14.25 11.37
CA SER A 192 -16.29 -15.16 12.49
C SER A 192 -17.24 -14.49 13.46
N THR A 193 -18.42 -15.07 13.64
CA THR A 193 -19.37 -14.74 14.73
C THR A 193 -18.82 -15.20 16.06
#